data_54eca68e14744b47e90040e12a2cdcea
#
_entry.id   54eca68e14744b47e90040e12a2cdcea
#
_cell.length_a   1.000
_cell.length_b   1.000
_cell.length_c   1.000
_cell.angle_alpha   90.00
_cell.angle_beta   90.00
_cell.angle_gamma   90.00
#
_symmetry.space_group_name_H-M   'P 1'
#
loop_
_entity.id
_entity.type
_entity.pdbx_description
1 polymer ?
#
loop_
_entity_poly.entity_id
_entity_poly.type
_entity_poly.pdbx_seq_one_letter_code
_entity_poly.pdbx_strand_id
1 'polypeptide(L)'
;MSDITRRSLITRGSAVAAGAVAGGGLLATPASASEKTSGLTPGQALARLRAGNRRYVSSRMAGPNRSRGRRVAQAEGQTPFASILSCSDSRVPPELVFDRGLGDLFIVRLAGNVTSPEGVGSLEFAAEEFGVPLIVVMGHEACGAVKATKAALEDPNFKASENVGALAKSIAPSVEAAKKAGAKDIVESAINFNAKRQARILRQNPILAPRIADGRLAIVSARYDLETGRVSFL
;
A
#
# COMPACT_ATOMS: atom_id res chain seq x y z
N MET A 1 -24.48 5.09 17.03
CA MET A 1 -23.08 5.10 16.55
C MET A 1 -22.61 6.54 16.61
N SER A 2 -21.70 6.87 17.53
CA SER A 2 -21.19 8.23 17.69
C SER A 2 -20.20 8.53 16.57
N ASP A 3 -20.40 9.65 15.87
CA ASP A 3 -19.48 10.13 14.84
C ASP A 3 -18.07 10.34 15.42
N ILE A 4 -17.13 9.50 14.97
CA ILE A 4 -15.70 9.67 15.27
C ILE A 4 -15.18 10.75 14.34
N THR A 5 -14.99 11.97 14.84
CA THR A 5 -14.42 13.06 14.05
C THR A 5 -12.88 12.89 13.95
N ARG A 6 -12.29 13.39 12.84
CA ARG A 6 -10.84 13.37 12.59
C ARG A 6 -9.99 13.88 13.78
N ARG A 7 -10.53 14.82 14.57
CA ARG A 7 -9.87 15.38 15.77
C ARG A 7 -9.76 14.40 16.94
N SER A 8 -10.68 13.43 17.07
CA SER A 8 -10.72 12.53 18.23
C SER A 8 -9.70 11.38 18.18
N LEU A 9 -9.14 11.07 17.01
CA LEU A 9 -8.12 10.04 16.85
C LEU A 9 -6.69 10.52 17.15
N ILE A 10 -6.44 11.85 17.01
CA ILE A 10 -5.08 12.42 17.10
C ILE A 10 -4.72 12.87 18.53
N THR A 11 -5.71 13.12 19.41
CA THR A 11 -5.49 13.77 20.72
C THR A 11 -5.19 12.85 21.90
N ARG A 12 -5.06 11.55 21.73
CA ARG A 12 -4.83 10.60 22.86
C ARG A 12 -3.40 10.18 23.12
N GLY A 13 -2.42 10.85 22.54
CA GLY A 13 -1.00 10.48 22.63
C GLY A 13 -0.07 11.39 23.42
N SER A 14 -0.54 12.45 24.11
CA SER A 14 0.39 13.30 24.90
C SER A 14 -0.31 13.96 26.08
N ALA A 15 -0.26 13.34 27.24
CA ALA A 15 -0.57 13.98 28.51
C ALA A 15 0.72 14.25 29.29
N VAL A 16 1.22 15.47 29.31
CA VAL A 16 2.17 15.97 30.32
C VAL A 16 1.74 17.37 30.74
N ALA A 17 1.42 17.44 32.03
CA ALA A 17 1.41 18.54 32.98
C ALA A 17 1.04 19.98 32.57
N ALA A 18 -0.05 20.43 33.18
CA ALA A 18 -0.49 21.83 33.23
C ALA A 18 0.34 22.62 34.24
N GLY A 19 0.89 23.76 33.81
CA GLY A 19 1.27 24.89 34.64
C GLY A 19 0.47 26.11 34.17
N ALA A 20 -0.38 26.64 35.02
CA ALA A 20 -1.21 27.82 34.73
C ALA A 20 -0.40 29.11 34.86
N VAL A 21 -0.39 29.95 33.81
CA VAL A 21 -0.14 31.39 33.92
C VAL A 21 -1.13 32.12 33.02
N ALA A 22 -1.88 33.06 33.62
CA ALA A 22 -2.87 33.91 32.94
C ALA A 22 -2.18 35.05 32.18
N GLY A 23 -2.75 35.42 31.03
CA GLY A 23 -2.50 36.68 30.42
C GLY A 23 -2.31 36.68 28.90
N GLY A 24 -3.23 37.32 28.14
CA GLY A 24 -2.98 37.82 26.80
C GLY A 24 -3.39 36.89 25.64
N GLY A 25 -4.59 37.13 25.10
CA GLY A 25 -5.07 36.42 23.90
C GLY A 25 -4.27 36.78 22.66
N LEU A 26 -3.47 35.82 22.23
CA LEU A 26 -3.02 35.64 20.85
C LEU A 26 -3.68 34.38 20.35
N LEU A 27 -4.55 34.52 19.33
CA LEU A 27 -5.07 33.40 18.59
C LEU A 27 -3.85 32.64 17.98
N ALA A 28 -3.32 31.68 18.72
CA ALA A 28 -2.33 30.75 18.17
C ALA A 28 -3.01 29.95 17.08
N THR A 29 -2.71 30.28 15.81
CA THR A 29 -2.90 29.35 14.71
C THR A 29 -2.30 28.01 15.13
N PRO A 30 -3.02 26.88 14.99
CA PRO A 30 -2.43 25.59 15.30
C PRO A 30 -1.19 25.45 14.43
N ALA A 31 -0.02 25.38 15.07
CA ALA A 31 1.21 25.01 14.39
C ALA A 31 0.93 23.68 13.69
N SER A 32 0.95 23.68 12.36
CA SER A 32 0.96 22.47 11.56
C SER A 32 2.14 21.67 12.07
N ALA A 33 1.87 20.56 12.74
CA ALA A 33 2.91 19.63 13.09
C ALA A 33 3.64 19.28 11.78
N SER A 34 4.91 19.64 11.69
CA SER A 34 5.74 19.38 10.51
C SER A 34 5.67 17.87 10.26
N GLU A 35 4.95 17.46 9.21
CA GLU A 35 4.89 16.06 8.79
C GLU A 35 6.34 15.59 8.62
N LYS A 36 6.79 14.66 9.44
CA LYS A 36 8.10 14.00 9.25
C LYS A 36 7.99 13.12 8.02
N THR A 37 8.23 13.69 6.86
CA THR A 37 8.20 12.98 5.57
C THR A 37 9.56 12.38 5.24
N SER A 38 9.60 11.43 4.32
CA SER A 38 10.86 10.86 3.81
C SER A 38 11.71 11.86 3.01
N GLY A 39 11.14 13.00 2.62
CA GLY A 39 11.77 14.01 1.76
C GLY A 39 12.01 13.56 0.31
N LEU A 40 11.55 12.38 -0.08
CA LEU A 40 11.73 11.88 -1.44
C LEU A 40 10.58 12.31 -2.36
N THR A 41 10.90 12.58 -3.62
CA THR A 41 9.88 12.68 -4.67
C THR A 41 9.34 11.29 -5.04
N PRO A 42 8.15 11.21 -5.68
CA PRO A 42 7.61 9.94 -6.16
C PRO A 42 8.57 9.16 -7.08
N GLY A 43 9.29 9.88 -7.97
CA GLY A 43 10.27 9.29 -8.86
C GLY A 43 11.48 8.71 -8.11
N GLN A 44 11.98 9.41 -7.09
CA GLN A 44 13.09 8.93 -6.26
C GLN A 44 12.68 7.70 -5.42
N ALA A 45 11.46 7.70 -4.86
CA ALA A 45 10.91 6.55 -4.17
C ALA A 45 10.81 5.31 -5.08
N LEU A 46 10.29 5.49 -6.29
CA LEU A 46 10.22 4.43 -7.30
C LEU A 46 11.61 3.91 -7.70
N ALA A 47 12.56 4.80 -7.93
CA ALA A 47 13.93 4.43 -8.25
C ALA A 47 14.58 3.62 -7.12
N ARG A 48 14.31 3.98 -5.84
CA ARG A 48 14.77 3.26 -4.65
C ARG A 48 14.20 1.84 -4.57
N LEU A 49 12.91 1.64 -4.89
CA LEU A 49 12.30 0.31 -4.95
C LEU A 49 12.89 -0.54 -6.07
N ARG A 50 13.04 0.04 -7.28
CA ARG A 50 13.65 -0.65 -8.42
C ARG A 50 15.09 -1.09 -8.12
N ALA A 51 15.88 -0.25 -7.46
CA ALA A 51 17.24 -0.59 -7.05
C ALA A 51 17.27 -1.74 -6.03
N GLY A 52 16.34 -1.74 -5.07
CA GLY A 52 16.19 -2.84 -4.10
C GLY A 52 15.81 -4.16 -4.77
N ASN A 53 14.83 -4.14 -5.67
CA ASN A 53 14.43 -5.35 -6.39
C ASN A 53 15.56 -5.91 -7.28
N ARG A 54 16.35 -5.04 -7.94
CA ARG A 54 17.53 -5.53 -8.69
C ARG A 54 18.53 -6.27 -7.79
N ARG A 55 18.76 -5.79 -6.56
CA ARG A 55 19.65 -6.49 -5.60
C ARG A 55 19.06 -7.83 -5.16
N TYR A 56 17.74 -7.87 -4.90
CA TYR A 56 17.02 -9.10 -4.57
C TYR A 56 17.17 -10.14 -5.69
N VAL A 57 16.82 -9.77 -6.93
CA VAL A 57 16.93 -10.65 -8.12
C VAL A 57 18.35 -11.16 -8.35
N SER A 58 19.37 -10.33 -8.10
CA SER A 58 20.77 -10.72 -8.26
C SER A 58 21.39 -11.42 -7.05
N SER A 59 20.58 -11.74 -6.02
CA SER A 59 21.03 -12.33 -4.75
C SER A 59 22.13 -11.52 -4.02
N ARG A 60 22.15 -10.19 -4.23
CA ARG A 60 23.10 -9.23 -3.65
C ARG A 60 22.40 -8.26 -2.69
N MET A 61 21.52 -8.78 -1.85
CA MET A 61 20.76 -7.98 -0.90
C MET A 61 21.70 -7.27 0.09
N ALA A 62 21.48 -5.96 0.27
CA ALA A 62 22.22 -5.14 1.23
C ALA A 62 21.60 -5.19 2.64
N GLY A 63 20.33 -5.57 2.76
CA GLY A 63 19.60 -5.65 4.02
C GLY A 63 19.57 -4.35 4.83
N PRO A 64 19.33 -3.16 4.23
CA PRO A 64 19.40 -1.89 4.95
C PRO A 64 18.37 -1.82 6.07
N ASN A 65 18.64 -0.98 7.07
CA ASN A 65 17.70 -0.65 8.15
C ASN A 65 17.17 -1.87 8.95
N ARG A 66 17.99 -2.90 9.17
CA ARG A 66 17.61 -4.12 9.91
C ARG A 66 18.35 -4.25 11.26
N SER A 67 19.18 -3.27 11.63
CA SER A 67 19.97 -3.30 12.86
C SER A 67 19.14 -3.05 14.11
N ARG A 68 19.70 -3.44 15.28
CA ARG A 68 19.11 -3.10 16.60
C ARG A 68 19.02 -1.58 16.78
N GLY A 69 20.05 -0.82 16.38
CA GLY A 69 20.04 0.64 16.46
C GLY A 69 18.90 1.26 15.64
N ARG A 70 18.67 0.76 14.42
CA ARG A 70 17.53 1.21 13.63
C ARG A 70 16.19 0.91 14.31
N ARG A 71 16.03 -0.28 14.90
CA ARG A 71 14.81 -0.64 15.63
C ARG A 71 14.53 0.31 16.80
N VAL A 72 15.54 0.63 17.58
CA VAL A 72 15.41 1.60 18.68
C VAL A 72 15.04 2.99 18.16
N ALA A 73 15.72 3.49 17.12
CA ALA A 73 15.42 4.79 16.52
C ALA A 73 14.00 4.88 15.93
N GLN A 74 13.41 3.76 15.52
CA GLN A 74 12.04 3.73 14.96
C GLN A 74 10.97 3.60 16.04
N ALA A 75 11.32 3.43 17.32
CA ALA A 75 10.33 3.33 18.40
C ALA A 75 9.55 4.65 18.61
N GLU A 76 10.17 5.79 18.30
CA GLU A 76 9.56 7.12 18.46
C GLU A 76 8.81 7.62 17.21
N GLY A 77 8.92 6.93 16.07
CA GLY A 77 8.23 7.32 14.85
C GLY A 77 8.80 6.68 13.59
N GLN A 78 8.07 6.82 12.50
CA GLN A 78 8.44 6.26 11.20
C GLN A 78 8.32 7.29 10.09
N THR A 79 9.11 7.12 9.03
CA THR A 79 9.08 7.97 7.83
C THR A 79 9.16 7.10 6.58
N PRO A 80 8.13 6.29 6.30
CA PRO A 80 8.12 5.40 5.16
C PRO A 80 8.18 6.20 3.85
N PHE A 81 8.97 5.73 2.89
CA PHE A 81 9.09 6.41 1.60
C PHE A 81 8.18 5.81 0.52
N ALA A 82 7.51 4.71 0.80
CA ALA A 82 6.52 4.11 -0.09
C ALA A 82 5.52 3.29 0.69
N SER A 83 4.28 3.22 0.20
CA SER A 83 3.29 2.24 0.63
C SER A 83 3.14 1.15 -0.43
N ILE A 84 2.97 -0.10 0.01
CA ILE A 84 2.76 -1.23 -0.88
C ILE A 84 1.45 -1.91 -0.54
N LEU A 85 0.49 -1.89 -1.48
CA LEU A 85 -0.68 -2.76 -1.44
C LEU A 85 -0.35 -4.04 -2.20
N SER A 86 -0.18 -5.16 -1.50
CA SER A 86 0.20 -6.45 -2.09
C SER A 86 -0.69 -7.59 -1.63
N CYS A 87 -0.50 -8.76 -2.24
CA CYS A 87 -1.18 -9.97 -1.79
C CYS A 87 -0.63 -10.45 -0.44
N SER A 88 -1.51 -11.11 0.34
CA SER A 88 -1.13 -11.81 1.57
C SER A 88 -0.34 -13.11 1.34
N ASP A 89 -0.11 -13.50 0.08
CA ASP A 89 0.66 -14.70 -0.31
C ASP A 89 2.04 -14.70 0.36
N SER A 90 2.37 -15.79 1.05
CA SER A 90 3.60 -15.90 1.86
C SER A 90 4.89 -15.76 1.04
N ARG A 91 4.82 -15.97 -0.29
CA ARG A 91 5.96 -15.87 -1.21
C ARG A 91 6.27 -14.46 -1.66
N VAL A 92 5.45 -13.47 -1.26
CA VAL A 92 5.51 -12.09 -1.76
C VAL A 92 5.69 -11.07 -0.61
N PRO A 93 6.72 -11.20 0.25
CA PRO A 93 6.98 -10.22 1.31
C PRO A 93 7.65 -8.96 0.72
N PRO A 94 6.98 -7.80 0.71
CA PRO A 94 7.49 -6.62 0.02
C PRO A 94 8.85 -6.13 0.55
N GLU A 95 9.09 -6.26 1.85
CA GLU A 95 10.36 -5.85 2.47
C GLU A 95 11.55 -6.66 1.91
N LEU A 96 11.36 -7.95 1.64
CA LEU A 96 12.39 -8.77 1.01
C LEU A 96 12.50 -8.47 -0.47
N VAL A 97 11.38 -8.46 -1.19
CA VAL A 97 11.31 -8.22 -2.64
C VAL A 97 11.96 -6.91 -3.04
N PHE A 98 11.84 -5.87 -2.21
CA PHE A 98 12.44 -4.56 -2.45
C PHE A 98 13.73 -4.32 -1.65
N ASP A 99 14.26 -5.33 -0.94
CA ASP A 99 15.45 -5.23 -0.10
C ASP A 99 15.40 -3.99 0.80
N ARG A 100 14.41 -3.98 1.72
CA ARG A 100 14.12 -2.87 2.65
C ARG A 100 14.07 -3.37 4.08
N GLY A 101 14.05 -2.43 5.02
CA GLY A 101 14.03 -2.70 6.45
C GLY A 101 13.04 -1.82 7.21
N LEU A 102 13.24 -1.76 8.52
CA LEU A 102 12.33 -1.11 9.47
C LEU A 102 12.11 0.37 9.13
N GLY A 103 10.83 0.75 9.02
CA GLY A 103 10.41 2.12 8.78
C GLY A 103 10.57 2.61 7.33
N ASP A 104 11.01 1.75 6.39
CA ASP A 104 11.17 2.11 4.99
C ASP A 104 9.85 2.07 4.21
N LEU A 105 9.01 1.08 4.50
CA LEU A 105 7.77 0.82 3.76
C LEU A 105 6.58 0.76 4.71
N PHE A 106 5.43 1.28 4.24
CA PHE A 106 4.14 1.09 4.87
C PHE A 106 3.37 0.02 4.11
N ILE A 107 3.11 -1.13 4.75
CA ILE A 107 2.64 -2.33 4.07
C ILE A 107 1.17 -2.61 4.36
N VAL A 108 0.39 -2.78 3.31
CA VAL A 108 -0.99 -3.29 3.33
C VAL A 108 -1.03 -4.58 2.52
N ARG A 109 -1.48 -5.69 3.13
CA ARG A 109 -1.53 -6.99 2.46
C ARG A 109 -2.91 -7.60 2.58
N LEU A 110 -3.55 -7.83 1.44
CA LEU A 110 -4.86 -8.45 1.32
C LEU A 110 -4.84 -9.47 0.18
N ALA A 111 -5.49 -10.61 0.34
CA ALA A 111 -5.53 -11.65 -0.69
C ALA A 111 -6.00 -11.05 -2.03
N GLY A 112 -5.19 -11.23 -3.08
CA GLY A 112 -5.43 -10.63 -4.40
C GLY A 112 -5.21 -9.12 -4.46
N ASN A 113 -4.46 -8.53 -3.53
CA ASN A 113 -4.13 -7.08 -3.49
C ASN A 113 -5.34 -6.15 -3.73
N VAL A 114 -6.49 -6.51 -3.16
CA VAL A 114 -7.75 -5.77 -3.33
C VAL A 114 -7.80 -4.49 -2.48
N THR A 115 -8.58 -3.50 -2.94
CA THR A 115 -8.93 -2.31 -2.16
C THR A 115 -10.17 -2.60 -1.32
N SER A 116 -9.99 -2.93 -0.04
CA SER A 116 -11.06 -2.95 0.96
C SER A 116 -11.13 -1.60 1.69
N PRO A 117 -12.23 -1.27 2.39
CA PRO A 117 -12.31 -0.04 3.17
C PRO A 117 -11.14 0.13 4.14
N GLU A 118 -10.75 -0.90 4.87
CA GLU A 118 -9.66 -0.87 5.84
C GLU A 118 -8.28 -0.74 5.15
N GLY A 119 -8.11 -1.41 4.01
CA GLY A 119 -6.90 -1.31 3.20
C GLY A 119 -6.73 0.09 2.59
N VAL A 120 -7.81 0.67 2.08
CA VAL A 120 -7.83 2.04 1.55
C VAL A 120 -7.55 3.03 2.67
N GLY A 121 -8.26 2.93 3.82
CA GLY A 121 -8.05 3.79 4.98
C GLY A 121 -6.61 3.75 5.50
N SER A 122 -5.96 2.58 5.45
CA SER A 122 -4.54 2.45 5.82
C SER A 122 -3.63 3.21 4.85
N LEU A 123 -3.94 3.20 3.54
CA LEU A 123 -3.17 3.95 2.53
C LEU A 123 -3.41 5.46 2.62
N GLU A 124 -4.65 5.88 2.91
CA GLU A 124 -4.99 7.27 3.22
C GLU A 124 -4.21 7.76 4.43
N PHE A 125 -4.22 6.99 5.53
CA PHE A 125 -3.45 7.27 6.74
C PHE A 125 -1.96 7.45 6.43
N ALA A 126 -1.36 6.54 5.65
CA ALA A 126 0.04 6.66 5.28
C ALA A 126 0.33 7.93 4.44
N ALA A 127 -0.59 8.32 3.58
CA ALA A 127 -0.46 9.53 2.77
C ALA A 127 -0.67 10.81 3.59
N GLU A 128 -1.60 10.81 4.56
CA GLU A 128 -1.91 11.98 5.38
C GLU A 128 -0.89 12.17 6.52
N GLU A 129 -0.54 11.10 7.26
CA GLU A 129 0.31 11.20 8.47
C GLU A 129 1.81 11.19 8.16
N PHE A 130 2.22 10.47 7.12
CA PHE A 130 3.65 10.32 6.81
C PHE A 130 4.04 10.97 5.49
N GLY A 131 3.10 11.58 4.77
CA GLY A 131 3.38 12.20 3.48
C GLY A 131 4.03 11.23 2.48
N VAL A 132 3.63 9.96 2.49
CA VAL A 132 4.24 8.93 1.62
C VAL A 132 4.12 9.33 0.16
N PRO A 133 5.24 9.46 -0.58
CA PRO A 133 5.22 9.96 -1.96
C PRO A 133 4.83 8.92 -3.01
N LEU A 134 4.78 7.63 -2.65
CA LEU A 134 4.53 6.56 -3.63
C LEU A 134 3.66 5.45 -3.03
N ILE A 135 2.61 5.06 -3.75
CA ILE A 135 1.85 3.83 -3.50
C ILE A 135 2.08 2.86 -4.67
N VAL A 136 2.47 1.63 -4.38
CA VAL A 136 2.59 0.55 -5.36
C VAL A 136 1.50 -0.48 -5.11
N VAL A 137 0.67 -0.74 -6.11
CA VAL A 137 -0.29 -1.85 -6.11
C VAL A 137 0.36 -3.03 -6.82
N MET A 138 0.77 -4.04 -6.06
CA MET A 138 1.57 -5.14 -6.57
C MET A 138 0.79 -6.46 -6.58
N GLY A 139 0.42 -6.92 -7.77
CA GLY A 139 0.00 -8.29 -8.02
C GLY A 139 1.20 -9.23 -8.11
N HIS A 140 0.94 -10.53 -8.19
CA HIS A 140 1.99 -11.53 -8.35
C HIS A 140 1.53 -12.71 -9.19
N GLU A 141 2.46 -13.36 -9.83
CA GLU A 141 2.27 -14.57 -10.62
C GLU A 141 1.53 -15.66 -9.85
N ALA A 142 0.71 -16.42 -10.57
CA ALA A 142 -0.02 -17.57 -10.03
C ALA A 142 -0.86 -17.27 -8.77
N CYS A 143 -1.43 -16.05 -8.65
CA CYS A 143 -2.19 -15.60 -7.48
C CYS A 143 -3.39 -16.50 -7.18
N GLY A 144 -3.40 -17.11 -5.99
CA GLY A 144 -4.47 -18.03 -5.57
C GLY A 144 -5.85 -17.37 -5.51
N ALA A 145 -5.94 -16.11 -5.08
CA ALA A 145 -7.20 -15.37 -5.04
C ALA A 145 -7.78 -15.13 -6.44
N VAL A 146 -6.93 -14.84 -7.44
CA VAL A 146 -7.37 -14.67 -8.84
C VAL A 146 -7.81 -16.01 -9.43
N LYS A 147 -7.06 -17.10 -9.17
CA LYS A 147 -7.44 -18.47 -9.58
C LYS A 147 -8.78 -18.88 -8.99
N ALA A 148 -8.97 -18.68 -7.69
CA ALA A 148 -10.23 -18.98 -7.00
C ALA A 148 -11.40 -18.15 -7.56
N THR A 149 -11.18 -16.87 -7.86
CA THR A 149 -12.20 -16.01 -8.46
C THR A 149 -12.57 -16.50 -9.85
N LYS A 150 -11.60 -16.89 -10.70
CA LYS A 150 -11.88 -17.48 -12.01
C LYS A 150 -12.72 -18.74 -11.86
N ALA A 151 -12.35 -19.67 -10.97
CA ALA A 151 -13.10 -20.91 -10.74
C ALA A 151 -14.53 -20.60 -10.26
N ALA A 152 -14.72 -19.65 -9.35
CA ALA A 152 -16.04 -19.25 -8.87
C ALA A 152 -16.95 -18.64 -9.97
N LEU A 153 -16.37 -18.01 -10.97
CA LEU A 153 -17.11 -17.46 -12.12
C LEU A 153 -17.47 -18.53 -13.17
N GLU A 154 -16.82 -19.68 -13.13
CA GLU A 154 -17.01 -20.78 -14.10
C GLU A 154 -17.85 -21.92 -13.52
N ASP A 155 -17.96 -22.04 -12.21
CA ASP A 155 -18.76 -23.06 -11.54
C ASP A 155 -19.92 -22.43 -10.76
N PRO A 156 -21.18 -22.57 -11.21
CA PRO A 156 -22.36 -22.07 -10.51
C PRO A 156 -22.55 -22.69 -9.11
N ASN A 157 -21.94 -23.84 -8.85
CA ASN A 157 -22.00 -24.54 -7.55
C ASN A 157 -20.84 -24.17 -6.61
N PHE A 158 -19.94 -23.30 -7.02
CA PHE A 158 -18.81 -22.88 -6.22
C PHE A 158 -19.31 -22.20 -4.93
N LYS A 159 -18.94 -22.77 -3.79
CA LYS A 159 -19.30 -22.24 -2.48
C LYS A 159 -18.08 -21.54 -1.85
N ALA A 160 -18.21 -20.26 -1.58
CA ALA A 160 -17.28 -19.50 -0.78
C ALA A 160 -17.96 -18.99 0.49
N SER A 161 -17.18 -18.81 1.56
CA SER A 161 -17.67 -18.02 2.71
C SER A 161 -17.94 -16.57 2.26
N GLU A 162 -18.76 -15.86 3.02
CA GLU A 162 -19.11 -14.46 2.72
C GLU A 162 -17.86 -13.58 2.52
N ASN A 163 -16.88 -13.69 3.41
CA ASN A 163 -15.66 -12.91 3.37
C ASN A 163 -14.77 -13.25 2.15
N VAL A 164 -14.66 -14.53 1.79
CA VAL A 164 -13.95 -14.95 0.57
C VAL A 164 -14.71 -14.49 -0.67
N GLY A 165 -16.04 -14.51 -0.62
CA GLY A 165 -16.91 -13.98 -1.67
C GLY A 165 -16.71 -12.48 -1.91
N ALA A 166 -16.48 -11.69 -0.86
CA ALA A 166 -16.16 -10.26 -0.97
C ALA A 166 -14.83 -10.02 -1.72
N LEU A 167 -13.80 -10.83 -1.45
CA LEU A 167 -12.54 -10.77 -2.22
C LEU A 167 -12.78 -11.12 -3.68
N ALA A 168 -13.52 -12.19 -3.97
CA ALA A 168 -13.85 -12.60 -5.33
C ALA A 168 -14.63 -11.52 -6.09
N LYS A 169 -15.61 -10.86 -5.46
CA LYS A 169 -16.35 -9.72 -6.06
C LYS A 169 -15.43 -8.57 -6.46
N SER A 170 -14.41 -8.28 -5.66
CA SER A 170 -13.43 -7.23 -5.98
C SER A 170 -12.54 -7.59 -7.17
N ILE A 171 -12.21 -8.87 -7.35
CA ILE A 171 -11.31 -9.38 -8.39
C ILE A 171 -12.06 -9.69 -9.69
N ALA A 172 -13.30 -10.14 -9.61
CA ALA A 172 -14.12 -10.62 -10.75
C ALA A 172 -14.08 -9.70 -11.98
N PRO A 173 -14.21 -8.35 -11.87
CA PRO A 173 -14.14 -7.48 -13.05
C PRO A 173 -12.80 -7.58 -13.80
N SER A 174 -11.72 -8.00 -13.13
CA SER A 174 -10.40 -8.16 -13.76
C SER A 174 -10.29 -9.48 -14.51
N VAL A 175 -10.95 -10.53 -14.00
CA VAL A 175 -11.07 -11.82 -14.71
C VAL A 175 -11.92 -11.64 -15.97
N GLU A 176 -13.06 -10.95 -15.85
CA GLU A 176 -13.92 -10.66 -17.00
C GLU A 176 -13.22 -9.81 -18.07
N ALA A 177 -12.41 -8.82 -17.63
CA ALA A 177 -11.61 -8.02 -18.55
C ALA A 177 -10.57 -8.88 -19.31
N ALA A 178 -9.94 -9.85 -18.64
CA ALA A 178 -9.00 -10.76 -19.26
C ALA A 178 -9.69 -11.69 -20.29
N LYS A 179 -10.88 -12.21 -19.95
CA LYS A 179 -11.71 -13.00 -20.88
C LYS A 179 -12.10 -12.17 -22.11
N LYS A 180 -12.61 -10.95 -21.88
CA LYS A 180 -13.04 -10.05 -22.98
C LYS A 180 -11.88 -9.66 -23.89
N ALA A 181 -10.67 -9.55 -23.37
CA ALA A 181 -9.47 -9.27 -24.15
C ALA A 181 -8.95 -10.48 -24.95
N GLY A 182 -9.59 -11.65 -24.85
CA GLY A 182 -9.15 -12.87 -25.54
C GLY A 182 -7.79 -13.38 -25.06
N ALA A 183 -7.45 -13.14 -23.78
CA ALA A 183 -6.15 -13.52 -23.25
C ALA A 183 -5.94 -15.04 -23.30
N LYS A 184 -4.76 -15.49 -23.77
CA LYS A 184 -4.39 -16.93 -23.78
C LYS A 184 -4.33 -17.51 -22.37
N ASP A 185 -3.75 -16.76 -21.44
CA ASP A 185 -3.77 -17.08 -20.01
C ASP A 185 -4.62 -16.04 -19.28
N ILE A 186 -5.84 -16.47 -18.92
CA ILE A 186 -6.81 -15.61 -18.23
C ILE A 186 -6.32 -15.23 -16.83
N VAL A 187 -5.68 -16.15 -16.10
CA VAL A 187 -5.23 -15.88 -14.72
C VAL A 187 -4.12 -14.83 -14.72
N GLU A 188 -3.08 -15.04 -15.54
CA GLU A 188 -1.95 -14.09 -15.58
C GLU A 188 -2.36 -12.72 -16.11
N SER A 189 -3.24 -12.68 -17.10
CA SER A 189 -3.80 -11.43 -17.60
C SER A 189 -4.67 -10.73 -16.55
N ALA A 190 -5.52 -11.49 -15.84
CA ALA A 190 -6.37 -10.96 -14.77
C ALA A 190 -5.56 -10.39 -13.62
N ILE A 191 -4.40 -10.97 -13.27
CA ILE A 191 -3.48 -10.42 -12.27
C ILE A 191 -3.04 -9.01 -12.66
N ASN A 192 -2.63 -8.82 -13.91
CA ASN A 192 -2.21 -7.50 -14.41
C ASN A 192 -3.37 -6.51 -14.46
N PHE A 193 -4.54 -6.94 -14.95
CA PHE A 193 -5.75 -6.11 -14.95
C PHE A 193 -6.17 -5.73 -13.53
N ASN A 194 -6.06 -6.66 -12.57
CA ASN A 194 -6.41 -6.40 -11.19
C ASN A 194 -5.48 -5.36 -10.57
N ALA A 195 -4.16 -5.50 -10.69
CA ALA A 195 -3.21 -4.50 -10.19
C ALA A 195 -3.49 -3.10 -10.78
N LYS A 196 -3.74 -3.01 -12.09
CA LYS A 196 -4.09 -1.74 -12.75
C LYS A 196 -5.44 -1.19 -12.28
N ARG A 197 -6.44 -2.06 -12.10
CA ARG A 197 -7.78 -1.67 -11.65
C ARG A 197 -7.75 -1.15 -10.21
N GLN A 198 -7.11 -1.84 -9.29
CA GLN A 198 -6.99 -1.40 -7.90
C GLN A 198 -6.20 -0.08 -7.81
N ALA A 199 -5.12 0.09 -8.58
CA ALA A 199 -4.41 1.36 -8.67
C ALA A 199 -5.29 2.50 -9.22
N ARG A 200 -6.19 2.22 -10.18
CA ARG A 200 -7.14 3.22 -10.69
C ARG A 200 -8.15 3.63 -9.63
N ILE A 201 -8.68 2.68 -8.85
CA ILE A 201 -9.60 2.97 -7.73
C ILE A 201 -8.91 3.92 -6.74
N LEU A 202 -7.67 3.64 -6.35
CA LEU A 202 -6.92 4.51 -5.45
C LEU A 202 -6.66 5.91 -6.04
N ARG A 203 -6.39 6.02 -7.34
CA ARG A 203 -6.20 7.33 -7.99
C ARG A 203 -7.46 8.19 -8.00
N GLN A 204 -8.64 7.57 -7.92
CA GLN A 204 -9.95 8.25 -7.86
C GLN A 204 -10.40 8.54 -6.42
N ASN A 205 -9.63 8.09 -5.43
CA ASN A 205 -9.95 8.30 -4.03
C ASN A 205 -9.87 9.80 -3.67
N PRO A 206 -10.88 10.37 -2.99
CA PRO A 206 -10.96 11.82 -2.73
C PRO A 206 -9.84 12.36 -1.83
N ILE A 207 -9.21 11.52 -1.01
CA ILE A 207 -8.08 11.90 -0.13
C ILE A 207 -6.75 11.85 -0.89
N LEU A 208 -6.59 10.88 -1.79
CA LEU A 208 -5.35 10.65 -2.52
C LEU A 208 -5.24 11.49 -3.81
N ALA A 209 -6.37 11.73 -4.50
CA ALA A 209 -6.39 12.43 -5.78
C ALA A 209 -5.79 13.85 -5.73
N PRO A 210 -6.07 14.71 -4.73
CA PRO A 210 -5.43 16.01 -4.63
C PRO A 210 -3.91 15.93 -4.50
N ARG A 211 -3.39 14.97 -3.73
CA ARG A 211 -1.94 14.76 -3.55
C ARG A 211 -1.26 14.34 -4.87
N ILE A 212 -1.99 13.61 -5.72
CA ILE A 212 -1.51 13.24 -7.07
C ILE A 212 -1.49 14.47 -7.97
N ALA A 213 -2.54 15.28 -7.95
CA ALA A 213 -2.62 16.50 -8.74
C ALA A 213 -1.50 17.50 -8.40
N ASP A 214 -1.12 17.58 -7.12
CA ASP A 214 -0.02 18.43 -6.63
C ASP A 214 1.38 17.82 -6.89
N GLY A 215 1.48 16.62 -7.49
CA GLY A 215 2.75 15.94 -7.72
C GLY A 215 3.42 15.37 -6.46
N ARG A 216 2.74 15.40 -5.31
CA ARG A 216 3.26 14.90 -4.02
C ARG A 216 3.11 13.40 -3.86
N LEU A 217 2.22 12.75 -4.62
CA LEU A 217 1.95 11.32 -4.60
C LEU A 217 1.90 10.76 -6.01
N ALA A 218 2.50 9.59 -6.22
CA ALA A 218 2.23 8.76 -7.39
C ALA A 218 1.66 7.40 -6.95
N ILE A 219 0.75 6.84 -7.77
CA ILE A 219 0.21 5.50 -7.58
C ILE A 219 0.52 4.69 -8.84
N VAL A 220 1.26 3.62 -8.69
CA VAL A 220 1.69 2.75 -9.78
C VAL A 220 1.22 1.32 -9.56
N SER A 221 1.04 0.58 -10.65
CA SER A 221 0.76 -0.86 -10.61
C SER A 221 2.02 -1.66 -10.96
N ALA A 222 2.15 -2.85 -10.37
CA ALA A 222 3.28 -3.72 -10.60
C ALA A 222 2.86 -5.20 -10.55
N ARG A 223 3.67 -6.08 -11.14
CA ARG A 223 3.58 -7.53 -11.05
C ARG A 223 4.90 -8.11 -10.57
N TYR A 224 4.84 -8.96 -9.57
CA TYR A 224 5.96 -9.76 -9.08
C TYR A 224 5.93 -11.15 -9.72
N ASP A 225 7.06 -11.56 -10.23
CA ASP A 225 7.31 -12.87 -10.81
C ASP A 225 7.91 -13.78 -9.75
N LEU A 226 7.28 -14.92 -9.51
CA LEU A 226 7.65 -15.82 -8.40
C LEU A 226 8.95 -16.58 -8.64
N GLU A 227 9.26 -16.87 -9.88
CA GLU A 227 10.45 -17.64 -10.24
C GLU A 227 11.70 -16.76 -10.26
N THR A 228 11.61 -15.60 -10.92
CA THR A 228 12.76 -14.72 -11.10
C THR A 228 12.94 -13.70 -9.98
N GLY A 229 11.91 -13.50 -9.15
CA GLY A 229 11.89 -12.43 -8.14
C GLY A 229 11.77 -11.03 -8.70
N ARG A 230 11.56 -10.87 -10.00
CA ARG A 230 11.49 -9.58 -10.67
C ARG A 230 10.15 -8.89 -10.46
N VAL A 231 10.20 -7.59 -10.20
CA VAL A 231 9.02 -6.71 -10.21
C VAL A 231 9.01 -5.89 -11.48
N SER A 232 7.95 -6.07 -12.29
CA SER A 232 7.68 -5.30 -13.50
C SER A 232 6.60 -4.26 -13.18
N PHE A 233 6.89 -2.98 -13.43
CA PHE A 233 5.90 -1.89 -13.31
C PHE A 233 5.09 -1.82 -14.60
N LEU A 234 3.73 -1.70 -14.45
CA LEU A 234 2.75 -1.89 -15.54
C LEU A 234 2.23 -0.56 -16.12
#